data_759e3759fc225aa1fa7ada18248fd062
#
_entry.id   759e3759fc225aa1fa7ada18248fd062
#
_cell.length_a   1.000
_cell.length_b   1.000
_cell.length_c   1.000
_cell.angle_alpha   90.00
_cell.angle_beta   90.00
_cell.angle_gamma   90.00
#
_symmetry.space_group_name_H-M   'P 1'
#
loop_
_entity.id
_entity.type
_entity.pdbx_description
1 polymer ?
#
loop_
_entity_poly.entity_id
_entity_poly.type
_entity_poly.pdbx_seq_one_letter_code
_entity_poly.pdbx_strand_id
1 'polypeptide(L)'
;GLYMQLADYFKSNMSIPDESTFPELLELVNNNRSAQITEADNEAESASDRGAKRVLTWNRKVTTMLGALIERYEKEGDAMLENTNVYVCGICGFIYIGDNPPAVCPICKVPSLKFVQIRKEA
;
A
#
# COMPACT_ATOMS: atom_id res chain seq x y z
N GLY A 1 -13.05 2.60 13.11
CA GLY A 1 -14.02 1.77 12.44
C GLY A 1 -13.68 0.28 12.49
N LEU A 2 -14.50 -0.54 11.89
CA LEU A 2 -14.35 -2.00 11.90
C LEU A 2 -12.99 -2.48 11.38
N TYR A 3 -12.48 -1.84 10.33
CA TYR A 3 -11.18 -2.21 9.75
C TYR A 3 -10.03 -1.99 10.72
N MET A 4 -10.06 -0.91 11.48
CA MET A 4 -9.04 -0.64 12.50
C MET A 4 -9.12 -1.64 13.64
N GLN A 5 -10.32 -2.03 14.06
CA GLN A 5 -10.52 -3.07 15.07
C GLN A 5 -9.97 -4.41 14.62
N LEU A 6 -10.20 -4.78 13.35
CA LEU A 6 -9.65 -6.01 12.78
C LEU A 6 -8.12 -5.96 12.71
N ALA A 7 -7.56 -4.85 12.31
CA ALA A 7 -6.12 -4.68 12.25
C ALA A 7 -5.49 -4.83 13.65
N ASP A 8 -6.08 -4.20 14.65
CA ASP A 8 -5.62 -4.29 16.05
C ASP A 8 -5.74 -5.71 16.58
N TYR A 9 -6.83 -6.39 16.26
CA TYR A 9 -7.03 -7.80 16.65
C TYR A 9 -5.93 -8.70 16.09
N PHE A 10 -5.68 -8.61 14.79
CA PHE A 10 -4.65 -9.43 14.16
C PHE A 10 -3.26 -9.09 14.68
N LYS A 11 -2.96 -7.81 14.86
CA LYS A 11 -1.70 -7.36 15.44
C LYS A 11 -1.46 -7.94 16.83
N SER A 12 -2.50 -8.00 17.67
CA SER A 12 -2.41 -8.53 19.02
C SER A 12 -2.22 -10.04 19.07
N ASN A 13 -2.71 -10.77 18.06
CA ASN A 13 -2.69 -12.23 18.02
C ASN A 13 -1.60 -12.82 17.12
N MET A 14 -0.81 -11.99 16.47
CA MET A 14 0.30 -12.44 15.62
C MET A 14 1.62 -12.28 16.34
N SER A 15 2.46 -13.34 16.26
CA SER A 15 3.84 -13.27 16.70
C SER A 15 4.69 -12.62 15.62
N ILE A 16 4.60 -11.29 15.51
CA ILE A 16 5.40 -10.52 14.55
C ILE A 16 6.59 -9.95 15.32
N PRO A 17 7.83 -10.07 14.81
CA PRO A 17 8.96 -9.35 15.37
C PRO A 17 8.65 -7.85 15.37
N ASP A 18 8.90 -7.17 16.49
CA ASP A 18 8.61 -5.75 16.66
C ASP A 18 9.41 -4.87 15.69
N GLU A 19 10.47 -5.40 15.11
CA GLU A 19 11.34 -4.67 14.21
C GLU A 19 11.57 -5.47 12.93
N SER A 20 10.97 -5.00 11.84
CA SER A 20 11.31 -5.46 10.48
C SER A 20 12.16 -4.41 9.81
N THR A 21 13.22 -4.82 9.12
CA THR A 21 14.05 -3.91 8.34
C THR A 21 13.38 -3.59 7.00
N PHE A 22 13.76 -2.46 6.37
CA PHE A 22 13.26 -2.13 5.04
C PHE A 22 13.63 -3.16 3.98
N PRO A 23 14.84 -3.77 3.97
CA PRO A 23 15.12 -4.89 3.07
C PRO A 23 14.19 -6.08 3.24
N GLU A 24 13.83 -6.43 4.47
CA GLU A 24 12.86 -7.51 4.73
C GLU A 24 11.46 -7.17 4.21
N LEU A 25 11.00 -5.92 4.41
CA LEU A 25 9.73 -5.46 3.88
C LEU A 25 9.72 -5.46 2.36
N LEU A 26 10.81 -5.04 1.74
CA LEU A 26 10.94 -5.05 0.28
C LEU A 26 10.87 -6.47 -0.28
N GLU A 27 11.49 -7.44 0.39
CA GLU A 27 11.43 -8.84 0.00
C GLU A 27 9.99 -9.36 0.06
N LEU A 28 9.25 -9.06 1.13
CA LEU A 28 7.85 -9.44 1.26
C LEU A 28 6.97 -8.82 0.18
N VAL A 29 7.18 -7.53 -0.11
CA VAL A 29 6.45 -6.82 -1.16
C VAL A 29 6.73 -7.44 -2.52
N ASN A 30 7.98 -7.74 -2.84
CA ASN A 30 8.36 -8.35 -4.11
C ASN A 30 7.81 -9.77 -4.24
N ASN A 31 7.81 -10.56 -3.16
CA ASN A 31 7.22 -11.89 -3.13
C ASN A 31 5.71 -11.83 -3.40
N ASN A 32 5.00 -10.91 -2.75
CA ASN A 32 3.58 -10.72 -2.98
C ASN A 32 3.31 -10.39 -4.44
N ARG A 33 4.06 -9.45 -4.99
CA ARG A 33 3.89 -8.99 -6.38
C ARG A 33 4.17 -10.08 -7.41
N SER A 34 5.22 -10.87 -7.21
CA SER A 34 5.68 -11.82 -8.22
C SER A 34 4.98 -13.18 -8.16
N ALA A 35 4.62 -13.65 -6.97
CA ALA A 35 4.07 -14.99 -6.79
C ALA A 35 2.61 -14.98 -6.34
N GLN A 36 2.31 -14.35 -5.22
CA GLN A 36 0.98 -14.41 -4.60
C GLN A 36 -0.11 -13.74 -5.44
N ILE A 37 0.18 -12.56 -5.99
CA ILE A 37 -0.78 -11.84 -6.83
C ILE A 37 -1.02 -12.59 -8.13
N THR A 38 0.02 -13.15 -8.73
CA THR A 38 -0.10 -13.92 -9.98
C THR A 38 -0.96 -15.17 -9.78
N GLU A 39 -0.75 -15.90 -8.69
CA GLU A 39 -1.55 -17.08 -8.36
C GLU A 39 -3.01 -16.72 -8.13
N ALA A 40 -3.28 -15.67 -7.34
CA ALA A 40 -4.64 -15.20 -7.09
C ALA A 40 -5.32 -14.72 -8.36
N ASP A 41 -4.59 -14.03 -9.24
CA ASP A 41 -5.13 -13.55 -10.53
C ASP A 41 -5.53 -14.72 -11.43
N ASN A 42 -4.72 -15.77 -11.47
CA ASN A 42 -5.06 -16.99 -12.23
C ASN A 42 -6.32 -17.66 -11.69
N GLU A 43 -6.48 -17.74 -10.38
CA GLU A 43 -7.69 -18.29 -9.77
C GLU A 43 -8.93 -17.43 -10.07
N ALA A 44 -8.80 -16.11 -9.99
CA ALA A 44 -9.88 -15.18 -10.32
C ALA A 44 -10.29 -15.30 -11.80
N GLU A 45 -9.32 -15.49 -12.69
CA GLU A 45 -9.57 -15.72 -14.11
C GLU A 45 -10.33 -17.00 -14.33
N SER A 46 -9.91 -18.09 -13.69
CA SER A 46 -10.59 -19.41 -13.80
C SER A 46 -12.02 -19.36 -13.28
N ALA A 47 -12.28 -18.56 -12.24
CA ALA A 47 -13.61 -18.38 -11.67
C ALA A 47 -14.44 -17.31 -12.38
N SER A 48 -13.88 -16.60 -13.35
CA SER A 48 -14.50 -15.45 -14.04
C SER A 48 -14.97 -14.37 -13.07
N ASP A 49 -14.21 -14.15 -11.99
CA ASP A 49 -14.54 -13.20 -10.95
C ASP A 49 -13.95 -11.82 -11.28
N ARG A 50 -14.79 -10.97 -11.88
CA ARG A 50 -14.38 -9.61 -12.28
C ARG A 50 -14.07 -8.69 -11.09
N GLY A 51 -14.79 -8.85 -10.00
CA GLY A 51 -14.56 -8.07 -8.79
C GLY A 51 -13.20 -8.38 -8.19
N ALA A 52 -12.87 -9.66 -8.06
CA ALA A 52 -11.56 -10.10 -7.59
C ALA A 52 -10.44 -9.60 -8.51
N LYS A 53 -10.62 -9.68 -9.83
CA LYS A 53 -9.64 -9.19 -10.79
C LYS A 53 -9.39 -7.69 -10.67
N ARG A 54 -10.43 -6.90 -10.43
CA ARG A 54 -10.31 -5.46 -10.20
C ARG A 54 -9.46 -5.16 -8.96
N VAL A 55 -9.77 -5.84 -7.85
CA VAL A 55 -9.02 -5.66 -6.59
C VAL A 55 -7.57 -6.10 -6.75
N LEU A 56 -7.32 -7.19 -7.44
CA LEU A 56 -5.96 -7.67 -7.72
C LEU A 56 -5.18 -6.71 -8.60
N THR A 57 -5.83 -6.07 -9.57
CA THR A 57 -5.20 -5.02 -10.38
C THR A 57 -4.77 -3.84 -9.52
N TRP A 58 -5.64 -3.38 -8.62
CA TRP A 58 -5.31 -2.32 -7.66
C TRP A 58 -4.14 -2.74 -6.76
N ASN A 59 -4.23 -3.94 -6.20
CA ASN A 59 -3.19 -4.48 -5.33
C ASN A 59 -1.83 -4.52 -6.04
N ARG A 60 -1.79 -5.01 -7.28
CA ARG A 60 -0.55 -5.07 -8.06
C ARG A 60 0.07 -3.69 -8.24
N LYS A 61 -0.74 -2.69 -8.59
CA LYS A 61 -0.29 -1.31 -8.78
C LYS A 61 0.21 -0.69 -7.48
N VAL A 62 -0.54 -0.85 -6.40
CA VAL A 62 -0.17 -0.32 -5.09
C VAL A 62 1.10 -1.00 -4.57
N THR A 63 1.20 -2.32 -4.70
CA THR A 63 2.38 -3.08 -4.25
C THR A 63 3.63 -2.70 -5.04
N THR A 64 3.50 -2.45 -6.34
CA THR A 64 4.60 -1.96 -7.17
C THR A 64 5.07 -0.58 -6.69
N MET A 65 4.14 0.31 -6.39
CA MET A 65 4.44 1.63 -5.86
C MET A 65 5.13 1.54 -4.48
N LEU A 66 4.63 0.66 -3.59
CA LEU A 66 5.24 0.46 -2.27
C LEU A 66 6.68 -0.01 -2.39
N GLY A 67 6.97 -0.95 -3.30
CA GLY A 67 8.34 -1.39 -3.55
C GLY A 67 9.24 -0.25 -3.99
N ALA A 68 8.77 0.59 -4.92
CA ALA A 68 9.51 1.76 -5.38
C ALA A 68 9.76 2.78 -4.26
N LEU A 69 8.76 3.00 -3.40
CA LEU A 69 8.90 3.92 -2.26
C LEU A 69 9.92 3.41 -1.24
N ILE A 70 9.91 2.12 -0.94
CA ILE A 70 10.88 1.52 -0.01
C ILE A 70 12.29 1.66 -0.55
N GLU A 71 12.50 1.35 -1.83
CA GLU A 71 13.80 1.50 -2.49
C GLU A 71 14.27 2.96 -2.47
N ARG A 72 13.37 3.90 -2.74
CA ARG A 72 13.68 5.32 -2.70
C ARG A 72 14.05 5.78 -1.28
N TYR A 73 13.32 5.32 -0.28
CA TYR A 73 13.61 5.65 1.12
C TYR A 73 14.98 5.12 1.56
N GLU A 74 15.37 3.94 1.12
CA GLU A 74 16.70 3.40 1.42
C GLU A 74 17.82 4.25 0.84
N LYS A 75 17.59 4.90 -0.31
CA LYS A 75 18.58 5.78 -0.95
C LYS A 75 18.60 7.19 -0.36
N GLU A 76 17.42 7.77 -0.14
CA GLU A 76 17.27 9.19 0.22
C GLU A 76 17.03 9.39 1.72
N GLY A 77 16.57 8.36 2.45
CA GLY A 77 16.22 8.48 3.86
C GLY A 77 15.10 9.49 4.09
N ASP A 78 15.13 10.15 5.24
CA ASP A 78 14.10 11.12 5.62
C ASP A 78 14.05 12.36 4.72
N ALA A 79 15.10 12.63 3.95
CA ALA A 79 15.12 13.76 3.01
C ALA A 79 13.99 13.69 1.98
N MET A 80 13.56 12.51 1.62
CA MET A 80 12.44 12.27 0.72
C MET A 80 11.11 12.84 1.25
N LEU A 81 10.98 12.98 2.56
CA LEU A 81 9.77 13.45 3.25
C LEU A 81 9.88 14.89 3.75
N GLU A 82 11.03 15.55 3.56
CA GLU A 82 11.24 16.93 4.02
C GLU A 82 10.44 17.91 3.16
N ASN A 83 9.82 18.89 3.83
CA ASN A 83 9.06 19.98 3.20
C ASN A 83 7.94 19.50 2.27
N THR A 84 7.41 18.32 2.52
CA THR A 84 6.32 17.76 1.73
C THR A 84 5.35 17.00 2.64
N ASN A 85 4.21 16.63 2.09
CA ASN A 85 3.17 15.89 2.80
C ASN A 85 3.03 14.48 2.25
N VAL A 86 2.53 13.57 3.08
CA VAL A 86 2.23 12.19 2.68
C VAL A 86 0.74 11.96 2.81
N TYR A 87 0.13 11.44 1.76
CA TYR A 87 -1.29 11.12 1.71
C TYR A 87 -1.48 9.66 1.35
N VAL A 88 -2.50 9.05 1.96
CA VAL A 88 -2.88 7.66 1.66
C VAL A 88 -4.34 7.65 1.21
N CYS A 89 -4.60 7.03 0.06
CA CYS A 89 -5.96 6.80 -0.38
C CYS A 89 -6.65 5.81 0.57
N GLY A 90 -7.75 6.24 1.19
CA GLY A 90 -8.49 5.40 2.14
C GLY A 90 -9.23 4.23 1.51
N ILE A 91 -9.25 4.14 0.18
CA ILE A 91 -9.94 3.08 -0.55
C ILE A 91 -8.96 1.99 -1.03
N CYS A 92 -7.91 2.36 -1.76
CA CYS A 92 -6.98 1.38 -2.34
C CYS A 92 -5.61 1.31 -1.66
N GLY A 93 -5.27 2.28 -0.81
CA GLY A 93 -3.98 2.32 -0.12
C GLY A 93 -2.85 2.97 -0.93
N PHE A 94 -3.16 3.61 -2.06
CA PHE A 94 -2.15 4.36 -2.82
C PHE A 94 -1.53 5.46 -1.95
N ILE A 95 -0.21 5.56 -1.98
CA ILE A 95 0.53 6.59 -1.22
C ILE A 95 1.02 7.66 -2.19
N TYR A 96 0.71 8.91 -1.86
CA TYR A 96 1.15 10.07 -2.62
C TYR A 96 1.99 10.99 -1.73
N ILE A 97 3.15 11.39 -2.23
CA ILE A 97 4.05 12.32 -1.55
C ILE A 97 4.08 13.62 -2.37
N GLY A 98 3.60 14.69 -1.77
CA GLY A 98 3.50 15.99 -2.44
C GLY A 98 2.76 16.99 -1.58
N ASP A 99 2.61 18.22 -2.07
CA ASP A 99 1.97 19.31 -1.32
C ASP A 99 0.47 19.11 -1.18
N ASN A 100 -0.18 18.64 -2.22
CA ASN A 100 -1.62 18.38 -2.24
C ASN A 100 -1.90 17.03 -2.91
N PRO A 101 -2.94 16.29 -2.46
CA PRO A 101 -3.28 15.03 -3.11
C PRO A 101 -3.78 15.27 -4.54
N PRO A 102 -3.67 14.27 -5.42
CA PRO A 102 -4.20 14.40 -6.77
C PRO A 102 -5.73 14.55 -6.74
N ALA A 103 -6.29 15.22 -7.72
CA ALA A 103 -7.75 15.43 -7.79
C ALA A 103 -8.52 14.11 -7.83
N VAL A 104 -7.93 13.10 -8.44
CA VAL A 104 -8.49 11.75 -8.58
C VAL A 104 -7.37 10.75 -8.31
N CYS A 105 -7.65 9.72 -7.50
CA CYS A 105 -6.67 8.66 -7.26
C CYS A 105 -6.32 7.96 -8.59
N PRO A 106 -5.03 7.85 -8.94
CA PRO A 106 -4.63 7.22 -10.21
C PRO A 106 -4.91 5.72 -10.26
N ILE A 107 -5.16 5.08 -9.12
CA ILE A 107 -5.41 3.64 -9.04
C ILE A 107 -6.91 3.34 -9.08
N CYS A 108 -7.67 3.81 -8.09
CA CYS A 108 -9.09 3.46 -7.92
C CYS A 108 -10.07 4.54 -8.38
N LYS A 109 -9.56 5.69 -8.84
CA LYS A 109 -10.34 6.78 -9.43
C LYS A 109 -11.31 7.50 -8.47
N VAL A 110 -11.15 7.34 -7.17
CA VAL A 110 -11.95 8.10 -6.20
C VAL A 110 -11.45 9.54 -6.10
N PRO A 111 -12.33 10.49 -5.68
CA PRO A 111 -11.93 11.90 -5.56
C PRO A 111 -10.93 12.13 -4.41
N SER A 112 -10.23 13.25 -4.46
CA SER A 112 -9.17 13.61 -3.51
C SER A 112 -9.62 13.61 -2.04
N LEU A 113 -10.91 13.82 -1.78
CA LEU A 113 -11.44 13.81 -0.41
C LEU A 113 -11.29 12.44 0.30
N LYS A 114 -11.03 11.38 -0.44
CA LYS A 114 -10.78 10.04 0.11
C LYS A 114 -9.33 9.85 0.56
N PHE A 115 -8.44 10.80 0.27
CA PHE A 115 -7.07 10.77 0.76
C PHE A 115 -7.00 11.26 2.20
N VAL A 116 -6.19 10.57 3.01
CA VAL A 116 -5.92 10.92 4.40
C VAL A 116 -4.47 11.35 4.51
N GLN A 117 -4.24 12.52 5.08
CA GLN A 117 -2.88 13.00 5.32
C GLN A 117 -2.27 12.24 6.49
N ILE A 118 -1.09 11.66 6.26
CA ILE A 118 -0.30 11.02 7.29
C ILE A 118 0.67 12.05 7.86
N ARG A 119 0.62 12.27 9.16
CA ARG A 119 1.51 13.20 9.83
C ARG A 119 2.60 12.44 10.58
N LYS A 120 3.80 12.99 10.53
CA LYS A 120 4.90 12.46 11.32
C LYS A 120 4.55 12.70 12.79
N GLU A 121 4.60 11.66 13.60
CA GLU A 121 4.46 11.82 15.05
C GLU A 121 5.67 12.57 15.60
N ALA A 122 5.39 13.54 16.43
CA ALA A 122 6.41 14.35 17.05
C ALA A 122 7.20 13.55 18.13
#